data_c6652ec5056d7f68122c583d7d7eda28
#
_entry.id   c6652ec5056d7f68122c583d7d7eda28
#
_cell.length_a   1.000
_cell.length_b   1.000
_cell.length_c   1.000
_cell.angle_alpha   90.00
_cell.angle_beta   90.00
_cell.angle_gamma   90.00
#
_symmetry.space_group_name_H-M   'P 1'
#
loop_
_entity.id
_entity.type
_entity.pdbx_description
1 polymer ?
#
loop_
_entity_poly.entity_id
_entity_poly.type
_entity_poly.pdbx_seq_one_letter_code
_entity_poly.pdbx_strand_id
1 'polypeptide(L)'
;MLKQIEFEVSGQVLQLSELSALDYLEYIEYMNSLEKPEPIKSEDTEKEINAKLNQMTRNNLLAHARLIAFSLSHSQTDKTIEELQKEVLTTLTNSDFYLVLEAVQNVCNFPKSEGREETESTDSEVKNA
;
A
#
# COMPACT_ATOMS: atom_id res chain seq x y z
N MET A 1 -4.54 -3.98 22.35
CA MET A 1 -3.12 -4.24 22.00
C MET A 1 -2.99 -4.62 20.54
N LEU A 2 -2.01 -4.06 19.87
CA LEU A 2 -1.85 -4.31 18.44
C LEU A 2 -1.21 -5.67 18.18
N LYS A 3 -1.79 -6.42 17.25
CA LYS A 3 -1.25 -7.69 16.81
C LYS A 3 0.05 -7.44 16.03
N GLN A 4 1.06 -8.27 16.27
CA GLN A 4 2.34 -8.18 15.57
C GLN A 4 2.73 -9.54 15.03
N ILE A 5 3.42 -9.56 13.90
CA ILE A 5 3.95 -10.78 13.30
C ILE A 5 5.39 -10.55 12.88
N GLU A 6 6.15 -11.65 12.81
CA GLU A 6 7.46 -11.65 12.16
C GLU A 6 7.27 -12.12 10.72
N PHE A 7 7.89 -11.43 9.80
CA PHE A 7 7.78 -11.75 8.37
C PHE A 7 9.17 -11.73 7.77
N GLU A 8 9.57 -12.85 7.18
CA GLU A 8 10.88 -12.96 6.54
C GLU A 8 10.76 -12.73 5.05
N VAL A 9 11.62 -11.87 4.51
CA VAL A 9 11.69 -11.61 3.08
C VAL A 9 13.15 -11.44 2.71
N SER A 10 13.61 -12.24 1.73
CA SER A 10 14.99 -12.19 1.22
C SER A 10 16.05 -12.20 2.34
N GLY A 11 15.84 -13.09 3.34
CA GLY A 11 16.79 -13.24 4.44
C GLY A 11 16.71 -12.19 5.52
N GLN A 12 15.80 -11.25 5.41
CA GLN A 12 15.57 -10.18 6.38
C GLN A 12 14.28 -10.45 7.14
N VAL A 13 14.30 -10.31 8.47
CA VAL A 13 13.11 -10.49 9.29
C VAL A 13 12.56 -9.12 9.67
N LEU A 14 11.29 -8.90 9.36
CA LEU A 14 10.60 -7.66 9.67
C LEU A 14 9.53 -7.91 10.73
N GLN A 15 9.39 -6.97 11.67
CA GLN A 15 8.30 -6.99 12.64
C GLN A 15 7.18 -6.11 12.12
N LEU A 16 6.06 -6.72 11.76
CA LEU A 16 4.92 -6.01 11.19
C LEU A 16 3.80 -5.97 12.22
N SER A 17 3.16 -4.81 12.33
CA SER A 17 2.11 -4.57 13.31
C SER A 17 0.82 -4.18 12.63
N GLU A 18 -0.31 -4.50 13.29
CA GLU A 18 -1.57 -3.84 12.96
C GLU A 18 -1.40 -2.34 13.10
N LEU A 19 -2.23 -1.58 12.38
CA LEU A 19 -2.30 -0.15 12.55
C LEU A 19 -3.23 0.18 13.72
N SER A 20 -2.82 1.14 14.54
CA SER A 20 -3.74 1.72 15.52
C SER A 20 -4.80 2.55 14.80
N ALA A 21 -5.84 2.95 15.52
CA ALA A 21 -6.87 3.83 14.95
C ALA A 21 -6.26 5.14 14.47
N LEU A 22 -5.29 5.69 15.22
CA LEU A 22 -4.62 6.93 14.83
C LEU A 22 -3.76 6.72 13.58
N ASP A 23 -3.02 5.60 13.53
CA ASP A 23 -2.22 5.27 12.34
C ASP A 23 -3.11 5.24 11.11
N TYR A 24 -4.26 4.60 11.22
CA TYR A 24 -5.17 4.45 10.07
C TYR A 24 -5.69 5.81 9.62
N LEU A 25 -6.07 6.66 10.58
CA LEU A 25 -6.52 8.02 10.26
C LEU A 25 -5.43 8.79 9.53
N GLU A 26 -4.19 8.73 10.03
CA GLU A 26 -3.09 9.46 9.41
C GLU A 26 -2.76 8.90 8.04
N TYR A 27 -2.91 7.59 7.86
CA TYR A 27 -2.72 6.96 6.55
C TYR A 27 -3.77 7.48 5.56
N ILE A 28 -5.04 7.55 5.95
CA ILE A 28 -6.10 8.09 5.09
C ILE A 28 -5.82 9.55 4.75
N GLU A 29 -5.42 10.34 5.75
CA GLU A 29 -5.08 11.74 5.52
C GLU A 29 -3.92 11.88 4.54
N TYR A 30 -2.92 11.01 4.65
CA TYR A 30 -1.81 11.01 3.72
C TYR A 30 -2.28 10.72 2.30
N MET A 31 -3.10 9.69 2.13
CA MET A 31 -3.61 9.35 0.79
C MET A 31 -4.39 10.51 0.18
N ASN A 32 -5.17 11.19 1.00
CA ASN A 32 -5.97 12.33 0.51
C ASN A 32 -5.12 13.55 0.20
N SER A 33 -3.89 13.61 0.73
CA SER A 33 -2.98 14.72 0.47
C SER A 33 -2.24 14.58 -0.86
N LEU A 34 -2.24 13.37 -1.45
CA LEU A 34 -1.53 13.13 -2.70
C LEU A 34 -2.25 13.80 -3.86
N GLU A 35 -1.47 14.41 -4.74
CA GLU A 35 -2.03 15.07 -5.92
C GLU A 35 -2.59 14.01 -6.87
N LYS A 36 -3.86 14.17 -7.24
CA LYS A 36 -4.53 13.21 -8.11
C LYS A 36 -4.55 13.72 -9.53
N PRO A 37 -4.27 12.87 -10.51
CA PRO A 37 -4.39 13.27 -11.92
C PRO A 37 -5.85 13.45 -12.27
N GLU A 38 -6.09 14.26 -13.29
CA GLU A 38 -7.43 14.41 -13.85
C GLU A 38 -7.85 13.10 -14.51
N PRO A 39 -9.14 12.81 -14.59
CA PRO A 39 -9.59 11.59 -15.27
C PRO A 39 -9.12 11.56 -16.72
N ILE A 40 -8.85 10.35 -17.21
CA ILE A 40 -8.46 10.16 -18.60
C ILE A 40 -9.66 10.44 -19.47
N LYS A 41 -9.47 11.27 -20.50
CA LYS A 41 -10.54 11.67 -21.44
C LYS A 41 -10.25 11.10 -22.82
N SER A 42 -11.31 10.92 -23.60
CA SER A 42 -11.18 10.36 -24.95
C SER A 42 -10.30 11.21 -25.85
N GLU A 43 -10.24 12.52 -25.62
CA GLU A 43 -9.43 13.43 -26.42
C GLU A 43 -7.99 13.54 -25.96
N ASP A 44 -7.61 12.86 -24.87
CA ASP A 44 -6.24 12.91 -24.36
C ASP A 44 -5.29 12.29 -25.39
N THR A 45 -4.12 12.89 -25.53
CA THR A 45 -3.05 12.32 -26.34
C THR A 45 -2.43 11.13 -25.57
N GLU A 46 -1.68 10.32 -26.30
CA GLU A 46 -0.97 9.19 -25.70
C GLU A 46 -0.04 9.67 -24.59
N LYS A 47 0.65 10.79 -24.82
CA LYS A 47 1.54 11.37 -23.83
C LYS A 47 0.77 11.78 -22.56
N GLU A 48 -0.42 12.39 -22.74
CA GLU A 48 -1.25 12.81 -21.62
C GLU A 48 -1.77 11.61 -20.83
N ILE A 49 -2.19 10.55 -21.54
CA ILE A 49 -2.65 9.32 -20.88
C ILE A 49 -1.52 8.72 -20.07
N ASN A 50 -0.32 8.62 -20.65
CA ASN A 50 0.82 8.03 -19.95
C ASN A 50 1.21 8.82 -18.71
N ALA A 51 1.15 10.17 -18.79
CA ALA A 51 1.45 11.00 -17.64
C ALA A 51 0.46 10.77 -16.51
N LYS A 52 -0.83 10.63 -16.84
CA LYS A 52 -1.86 10.38 -15.84
C LYS A 52 -1.69 9.00 -15.19
N LEU A 53 -1.40 7.99 -16.01
CA LEU A 53 -1.18 6.63 -15.50
C LEU A 53 0.06 6.57 -14.61
N ASN A 54 1.13 7.27 -14.99
CA ASN A 54 2.34 7.31 -14.18
C ASN A 54 2.07 7.97 -12.84
N GLN A 55 1.26 9.03 -12.82
CA GLN A 55 0.92 9.69 -11.55
C GLN A 55 0.11 8.76 -10.65
N MET A 56 -0.84 8.01 -11.23
CA MET A 56 -1.63 7.04 -10.47
C MET A 56 -0.75 5.95 -9.88
N THR A 57 0.19 5.42 -10.69
CA THR A 57 1.12 4.40 -10.22
C THR A 57 1.98 4.93 -9.09
N ARG A 58 2.49 6.16 -9.24
CA ARG A 58 3.31 6.79 -8.20
C ARG A 58 2.51 6.95 -6.90
N ASN A 59 1.28 7.42 -6.99
CA ASN A 59 0.44 7.62 -5.80
C ASN A 59 0.17 6.30 -5.09
N ASN A 60 -0.11 5.24 -5.85
CA ASN A 60 -0.35 3.92 -5.27
C ASN A 60 0.89 3.41 -4.53
N LEU A 61 2.05 3.57 -5.16
CA LEU A 61 3.30 3.12 -4.56
C LEU A 61 3.59 3.89 -3.26
N LEU A 62 3.40 5.21 -3.29
CA LEU A 62 3.62 6.04 -2.12
C LEU A 62 2.66 5.68 -0.99
N ALA A 63 1.38 5.46 -1.31
CA ALA A 63 0.38 5.10 -0.31
C ALA A 63 0.71 3.75 0.32
N HIS A 64 1.06 2.76 -0.49
CA HIS A 64 1.40 1.43 0.00
C HIS A 64 2.66 1.46 0.87
N ALA A 65 3.66 2.23 0.46
CA ALA A 65 4.89 2.38 1.26
C ALA A 65 4.60 3.07 2.60
N ARG A 66 3.68 4.03 2.61
CA ARG A 66 3.28 4.70 3.86
C ARG A 66 2.57 3.71 4.79
N LEU A 67 1.74 2.84 4.24
CA LEU A 67 1.06 1.80 5.03
C LEU A 67 2.09 0.87 5.69
N ILE A 68 3.07 0.42 4.91
CA ILE A 68 4.14 -0.43 5.44
C ILE A 68 4.91 0.31 6.53
N ALA A 69 5.18 1.60 6.32
CA ALA A 69 5.91 2.41 7.28
C ALA A 69 5.17 2.47 8.62
N PHE A 70 3.85 2.67 8.61
CA PHE A 70 3.08 2.65 9.85
C PHE A 70 3.19 1.30 10.55
N SER A 71 3.13 0.21 9.79
CA SER A 71 3.24 -1.13 10.36
C SER A 71 4.61 -1.34 11.02
N LEU A 72 5.68 -0.86 10.38
CA LEU A 72 7.04 -1.01 10.90
C LEU A 72 7.32 -0.09 12.09
N SER A 73 6.61 1.03 12.20
CA SER A 73 6.93 2.07 13.18
C SER A 73 6.78 1.59 14.62
N HIS A 74 6.00 0.56 14.86
CA HIS A 74 5.78 0.05 16.20
C HIS A 74 6.96 -0.73 16.75
N SER A 75 7.86 -1.19 15.87
CA SER A 75 9.08 -1.89 16.28
C SER A 75 10.33 -1.07 15.99
N GLN A 76 10.24 -0.04 15.15
CA GLN A 76 11.38 0.83 14.81
C GLN A 76 11.08 2.25 15.26
N THR A 77 11.01 2.41 16.57
CA THR A 77 10.54 3.65 17.19
C THR A 77 11.54 4.81 17.11
N ASP A 78 12.77 4.52 16.66
CA ASP A 78 13.82 5.53 16.50
C ASP A 78 13.76 6.23 15.13
N LYS A 79 12.82 5.82 14.26
CA LYS A 79 12.69 6.38 12.91
C LYS A 79 11.32 7.01 12.73
N THR A 80 11.29 8.06 11.92
CA THR A 80 10.01 8.69 11.56
C THR A 80 9.29 7.87 10.51
N ILE A 81 8.00 8.12 10.35
CA ILE A 81 7.21 7.48 9.31
C ILE A 81 7.80 7.79 7.93
N GLU A 82 8.23 9.04 7.71
CA GLU A 82 8.82 9.45 6.43
C GLU A 82 10.11 8.69 6.16
N GLU A 83 10.95 8.51 7.19
CA GLU A 83 12.19 7.75 7.04
C GLU A 83 11.92 6.30 6.71
N LEU A 84 10.96 5.69 7.40
CA LEU A 84 10.58 4.30 7.14
C LEU A 84 10.01 4.12 5.74
N GLN A 85 9.17 5.06 5.31
CA GLN A 85 8.59 5.03 3.96
C GLN A 85 9.70 5.07 2.91
N LYS A 86 10.66 5.97 3.08
CA LYS A 86 11.77 6.08 2.13
C LYS A 86 12.62 4.82 2.12
N GLU A 87 12.88 4.25 3.30
CA GLU A 87 13.66 3.04 3.44
C GLU A 87 13.01 1.87 2.68
N VAL A 88 11.69 1.71 2.87
CA VAL A 88 10.93 0.68 2.19
C VAL A 88 11.02 0.84 0.66
N LEU A 89 10.90 2.07 0.19
CA LEU A 89 10.92 2.36 -1.24
C LEU A 89 12.30 2.16 -1.87
N THR A 90 13.37 2.31 -1.09
CA THR A 90 14.73 2.29 -1.64
C THR A 90 15.48 0.98 -1.38
N THR A 91 15.06 0.18 -0.40
CA THR A 91 15.80 -1.02 -0.03
C THR A 91 15.13 -2.32 -0.45
N LEU A 92 13.82 -2.33 -0.66
CA LEU A 92 13.14 -3.55 -1.07
C LEU A 92 13.05 -3.62 -2.59
N THR A 93 13.24 -4.83 -3.13
CA THR A 93 12.95 -5.04 -4.55
C THR A 93 11.44 -4.89 -4.76
N ASN A 94 11.05 -4.73 -6.02
CA ASN A 94 9.63 -4.63 -6.34
C ASN A 94 8.86 -5.87 -5.85
N SER A 95 9.42 -7.06 -6.05
CA SER A 95 8.79 -8.30 -5.60
C SER A 95 8.65 -8.35 -4.09
N ASP A 96 9.73 -8.03 -3.37
CA ASP A 96 9.73 -8.06 -1.91
C ASP A 96 8.77 -7.01 -1.34
N PHE A 97 8.70 -5.85 -1.98
CA PHE A 97 7.77 -4.79 -1.58
C PHE A 97 6.33 -5.31 -1.54
N TYR A 98 5.91 -6.01 -2.60
CA TYR A 98 4.53 -6.50 -2.67
C TYR A 98 4.29 -7.68 -1.72
N LEU A 99 5.32 -8.49 -1.44
CA LEU A 99 5.20 -9.53 -0.41
C LEU A 99 4.99 -8.91 0.97
N VAL A 100 5.75 -7.88 1.30
CA VAL A 100 5.61 -7.18 2.57
C VAL A 100 4.25 -6.48 2.66
N LEU A 101 3.85 -5.83 1.56
CA LEU A 101 2.54 -5.17 1.52
C LEU A 101 1.41 -6.16 1.82
N GLU A 102 1.44 -7.31 1.18
CA GLU A 102 0.42 -8.34 1.42
C GLU A 102 0.42 -8.78 2.88
N ALA A 103 1.60 -8.98 3.46
CA ALA A 103 1.70 -9.38 4.86
C ALA A 103 1.12 -8.31 5.80
N VAL A 104 1.37 -7.04 5.50
CA VAL A 104 0.80 -5.93 6.28
C VAL A 104 -0.72 -5.91 6.15
N GLN A 105 -1.23 -6.06 4.94
CA GLN A 105 -2.68 -6.08 4.73
C GLN A 105 -3.33 -7.23 5.47
N ASN A 106 -2.67 -8.38 5.52
CA ASN A 106 -3.19 -9.55 6.23
C ASN A 106 -3.21 -9.35 7.74
N VAL A 107 -2.12 -8.78 8.31
CA VAL A 107 -2.09 -8.57 9.76
C VAL A 107 -3.08 -7.51 10.18
N CYS A 108 -3.35 -6.52 9.32
CA CYS A 108 -4.35 -5.49 9.57
C CYS A 108 -5.76 -5.97 9.28
N ASN A 109 -5.89 -7.13 8.65
CA ASN A 109 -7.19 -7.70 8.25
C ASN A 109 -7.94 -6.76 7.29
N PHE A 110 -7.20 -6.10 6.39
CA PHE A 110 -7.81 -5.28 5.36
C PHE A 110 -8.41 -6.16 4.26
N PRO A 111 -9.53 -5.75 3.65
CA PRO A 111 -10.07 -6.46 2.49
C PRO A 111 -9.04 -6.45 1.36
N LYS A 112 -8.84 -7.57 0.73
CA LYS A 112 -7.97 -7.63 -0.43
C LYS A 112 -8.72 -7.04 -1.61
N SER A 113 -8.18 -6.35 -2.34
CA SER A 113 -8.82 -5.59 -3.31
C SER A 113 -9.29 -6.12 -4.53
N GLU A 114 -9.49 -5.80 -3.63
CA GLU A 114 -9.79 -5.59 -4.34
C GLU A 114 -9.69 -5.58 -5.12
N GLY A 115 -10.09 -5.85 -5.14
CA GLY A 115 -9.85 -5.78 -5.77
C GLY A 115 -9.76 -6.48 -6.11
N ARG A 116 -10.16 -6.74 -5.90
CA ARG A 116 -10.06 -7.19 -6.20
C ARG A 116 -10.47 -7.95 -6.27
N GLU A 117 -11.05 -7.95 -6.12
CA GLU A 117 -11.42 -8.23 -6.26
C GLU A 117 -11.94 -8.59 -6.46
N GLU A 118 -12.46 -8.65 -6.40
CA GLU A 118 -12.95 -8.66 -6.64
C GLU A 118 -13.33 -8.99 -7.15
N THR A 119 -13.62 -9.21 -7.22
CA THR A 119 -13.97 -9.33 -7.79
C THR A 119 -14.22 -10.13 -8.07
N GLU A 120 -14.42 -10.47 -7.80
CA GLU A 120 -14.65 -10.87 -8.12
C GLU A 120 -15.13 -11.44 -8.16
N SER A 121 -15.45 -11.56 -7.89
CA SER A 121 -15.94 -11.68 -8.03
C SER A 121 -16.48 -12.14 -8.18
N THR A 122 -16.83 -12.24 -8.24
CA THR A 122 -17.31 -12.16 -8.56
C THR A 122 -17.58 -12.70 -8.86
N ASP A 123 -17.71 -12.81 -8.87
CA ASP A 123 -17.94 -12.97 -9.29
C ASP A 123 -18.30 -13.60 -9.34
N SER A 124 -18.47 -13.86 -9.19
CA SER A 124 -18.71 -13.95 -9.37
C SER A 124 -19.22 -14.41 -9.33
N GLU A 125 -19.29 -14.43 -9.35
CA GLU A 125 -19.70 -14.37 -9.46
C GLU A 125 -20.10 -14.62 -9.66
N VAL A 126 -20.34 -14.89 -9.68
CA VAL A 126 -20.61 -14.65 -10.00
C VAL A 126 -21.06 -15.08 -10.28
N LYS A 127 -21.23 -15.36 -10.35
CA LYS A 127 -21.52 -15.40 -10.64
C LYS A 127 -21.77 -15.74 -10.89
N ASN A 128 -22.09 -16.05 -10.90
CA ASN A 128 -22.22 -16.05 -11.23
C ASN A 128 -22.30 -16.32 -11.24
N ALA A 129 -22.54 -16.78 -11.20
CA ALA A 129 -22.31 -16.60 -11.30
C ALA A 129 -22.34 -16.65 -11.29
#